data_c46af2a90b1026d75c3d932656e55829
#
_entry.id   c46af2a90b1026d75c3d932656e55829
#
_cell.length_a   1.000
_cell.length_b   1.000
_cell.length_c   1.000
_cell.angle_alpha   90.00
_cell.angle_beta   90.00
_cell.angle_gamma   90.00
#
_symmetry.space_group_name_H-M   'P 1'
#
loop_
_entity.id
_entity.type
_entity.pdbx_description
1 polymer ?
#
loop_
_entity_poly.entity_id
_entity_poly.type
_entity_poly.pdbx_seq_one_letter_code
_entity_poly.pdbx_strand_id
1 'polypeptide(L)'
;MKNIKYYVSEWALRRQAGLIDLPEDFPIHPDYVKQLPKEQITAALLIIHKMLFDVFQDIAEHPECFSMPLVEIRTDNLTKYGFPPPKAQSSKRAAYMFLDALINVLISGTIRNNELEVVPEKLLAANKNDHLSEYKAYAPKSYTIKNVDKLYSQFDRYGLYLEGLKNYRPVPCGESIHLSFPDNPDVLTVLKWMADKAHEHNRRQEFMVCNYQLLQDDRNTFHYTATDYLADKMHTQQEKECVYRFDSAMQEKGLLPAIDNRGEMSGEDNYAVFYYFREKDKGNRSKA
;
A
#
# COMPACT_ATOMS: atom_id res chain seq x y z
N MET A 1 16.59 5.73 -32.25
CA MET A 1 15.24 5.52 -31.67
C MET A 1 15.31 5.97 -30.23
N LYS A 2 14.51 6.96 -29.83
CA LYS A 2 14.44 7.37 -28.42
C LYS A 2 13.68 6.30 -27.66
N ASN A 3 14.23 5.80 -26.53
CA ASN A 3 13.58 4.80 -25.72
C ASN A 3 12.26 5.34 -25.16
N ILE A 4 11.16 4.70 -25.51
CA ILE A 4 9.85 4.97 -24.95
C ILE A 4 9.77 4.19 -23.63
N LYS A 5 9.57 4.91 -22.52
CA LYS A 5 9.33 4.28 -21.21
C LYS A 5 7.86 4.39 -20.84
N TYR A 6 7.30 3.30 -20.36
CA TYR A 6 5.97 3.29 -19.76
C TYR A 6 6.11 3.56 -18.26
N TYR A 7 5.61 4.71 -17.83
CA TYR A 7 5.79 5.18 -16.45
C TYR A 7 5.13 4.25 -15.42
N VAL A 8 3.97 3.71 -15.76
CA VAL A 8 3.27 2.73 -14.93
C VAL A 8 4.11 1.47 -14.74
N SER A 9 4.70 0.95 -15.82
CA SER A 9 5.56 -0.24 -15.78
C SER A 9 6.79 -0.01 -14.91
N GLU A 10 7.43 1.15 -15.03
CA GLU A 10 8.58 1.51 -14.20
C GLU A 10 8.20 1.57 -12.71
N TRP A 11 7.05 2.14 -12.39
CA TRP A 11 6.57 2.19 -11.00
C TRP A 11 6.22 0.81 -10.46
N ALA A 12 5.59 -0.05 -11.26
CA ALA A 12 5.28 -1.40 -10.84
C ALA A 12 6.56 -2.20 -10.53
N LEU A 13 7.57 -2.11 -11.38
CA LEU A 13 8.86 -2.77 -11.13
C LEU A 13 9.58 -2.22 -9.89
N ARG A 14 9.51 -0.92 -9.65
CA ARG A 14 10.04 -0.32 -8.41
C ARG A 14 9.33 -0.84 -7.17
N ARG A 15 8.02 -1.05 -7.24
CA ARG A 15 7.25 -1.63 -6.12
C ARG A 15 7.53 -3.10 -5.93
N GLN A 16 7.70 -3.84 -7.02
CA GLN A 16 8.15 -5.23 -6.96
C GLN A 16 9.51 -5.35 -6.25
N ALA A 17 10.47 -4.50 -6.62
CA ALA A 17 11.78 -4.45 -5.98
C ALA A 17 11.75 -3.95 -4.52
N GLY A 18 10.65 -3.29 -4.12
CA GLY A 18 10.44 -2.82 -2.75
C GLY A 18 9.62 -3.77 -1.88
N LEU A 19 9.28 -4.97 -2.37
CA LEU A 19 8.66 -6.00 -1.53
C LEU A 19 9.60 -6.39 -0.40
N ILE A 20 9.03 -6.55 0.79
CA ILE A 20 9.81 -6.88 1.99
C ILE A 20 9.95 -8.38 2.10
N ASP A 21 11.19 -8.85 2.07
CA ASP A 21 11.50 -10.26 2.28
C ASP A 21 11.13 -10.70 3.69
N LEU A 22 10.59 -11.91 3.77
CA LEU A 22 10.22 -12.50 5.04
C LEU A 22 11.47 -13.06 5.74
N PRO A 23 11.81 -12.61 6.97
CA PRO A 23 12.92 -13.19 7.71
C PRO A 23 12.58 -14.62 8.14
N GLU A 24 13.62 -15.43 8.41
CA GLU A 24 13.46 -16.83 8.85
C GLU A 24 12.63 -16.95 10.13
N ASP A 25 12.77 -15.97 11.04
CA ASP A 25 11.98 -15.88 12.26
C ASP A 25 11.58 -14.43 12.53
N PHE A 26 10.33 -14.24 12.95
CA PHE A 26 9.78 -12.94 13.33
C PHE A 26 8.64 -13.11 14.34
N PRO A 27 8.45 -12.15 15.25
CA PRO A 27 7.33 -12.18 16.18
C PRO A 27 6.01 -11.93 15.45
N ILE A 28 4.96 -12.65 15.87
CA ILE A 28 3.59 -12.43 15.43
C ILE A 28 2.75 -12.16 16.66
N HIS A 29 1.78 -11.24 16.56
CA HIS A 29 0.90 -10.92 17.67
C HIS A 29 0.15 -12.16 18.16
N PRO A 30 0.08 -12.40 19.49
CA PRO A 30 -0.51 -13.60 20.07
C PRO A 30 -1.95 -13.86 19.62
N ASP A 31 -2.74 -12.83 19.33
CA ASP A 31 -4.13 -13.00 18.92
C ASP A 31 -4.28 -13.59 17.52
N TYR A 32 -3.30 -13.39 16.63
CA TYR A 32 -3.25 -14.09 15.34
C TYR A 32 -2.82 -15.55 15.53
N VAL A 33 -1.81 -15.80 16.37
CA VAL A 33 -1.31 -17.16 16.61
C VAL A 33 -2.33 -18.04 17.33
N LYS A 34 -3.25 -17.46 18.12
CA LYS A 34 -4.39 -18.19 18.71
C LYS A 34 -5.39 -18.68 17.65
N GLN A 35 -5.50 -17.98 16.52
CA GLN A 35 -6.46 -18.29 15.46
C GLN A 35 -5.84 -19.19 14.39
N LEU A 36 -4.56 -19.00 14.09
CA LEU A 36 -3.83 -19.73 13.06
C LEU A 36 -2.38 -19.99 13.51
N PRO A 37 -1.86 -21.22 13.46
CA PRO A 37 -0.48 -21.53 13.83
C PRO A 37 0.54 -20.67 13.06
N LYS A 38 1.64 -20.32 13.73
CA LYS A 38 2.70 -19.45 13.15
C LYS A 38 3.22 -19.98 11.80
N GLU A 39 3.39 -21.28 11.68
CA GLU A 39 3.88 -21.93 10.46
C GLU A 39 2.89 -21.73 9.30
N GLN A 40 1.59 -21.77 9.56
CA GLN A 40 0.56 -21.52 8.54
C GLN A 40 0.51 -20.03 8.17
N ILE A 41 0.65 -19.13 9.14
CA ILE A 41 0.76 -17.68 8.86
C ILE A 41 1.99 -17.41 7.99
N THR A 42 3.14 -18.00 8.32
CA THR A 42 4.38 -17.84 7.55
C THR A 42 4.21 -18.38 6.12
N ALA A 43 3.62 -19.55 5.96
CA ALA A 43 3.35 -20.13 4.64
C ALA A 43 2.40 -19.25 3.82
N ALA A 44 1.35 -18.72 4.45
CA ALA A 44 0.42 -17.78 3.80
C ALA A 44 1.13 -16.49 3.36
N LEU A 45 2.00 -15.92 4.21
CA LEU A 45 2.78 -14.72 3.86
C LEU A 45 3.71 -14.94 2.67
N LEU A 46 4.33 -16.12 2.54
CA LEU A 46 5.16 -16.44 1.37
C LEU A 46 4.32 -16.51 0.09
N ILE A 47 3.11 -17.05 0.17
CA ILE A 47 2.18 -17.07 -0.98
C ILE A 47 1.74 -15.64 -1.32
N ILE A 48 1.42 -14.81 -0.32
CA ILE A 48 1.05 -13.41 -0.51
C ILE A 48 2.20 -12.63 -1.14
N HIS A 49 3.42 -12.80 -0.66
CA HIS A 49 4.61 -12.15 -1.22
C HIS A 49 4.78 -12.49 -2.70
N LYS A 50 4.69 -13.79 -3.03
CA LYS A 50 4.75 -14.23 -4.42
C LYS A 50 3.60 -13.65 -5.25
N MET A 51 2.37 -13.66 -4.74
CA MET A 51 1.20 -13.08 -5.41
C MET A 51 1.42 -11.59 -5.71
N LEU A 52 1.90 -10.82 -4.75
CA LEU A 52 2.19 -9.39 -4.97
C LEU A 52 3.31 -9.17 -5.97
N PHE A 53 4.35 -10.01 -5.95
CA PHE A 53 5.42 -9.99 -6.94
C PHE A 53 4.86 -10.22 -8.36
N ASP A 54 4.01 -11.23 -8.53
CA ASP A 54 3.39 -11.57 -9.83
C ASP A 54 2.44 -10.43 -10.29
N VAL A 55 1.67 -9.83 -9.36
CA VAL A 55 0.81 -8.67 -9.65
C VAL A 55 1.62 -7.50 -10.21
N PHE A 56 2.73 -7.14 -9.57
CA PHE A 56 3.55 -6.02 -10.04
C PHE A 56 4.25 -6.34 -11.36
N GLN A 57 4.67 -7.59 -11.56
CA GLN A 57 5.23 -8.04 -12.83
C GLN A 57 4.21 -7.89 -13.96
N ASP A 58 2.99 -8.40 -13.74
CA ASP A 58 1.90 -8.32 -14.72
C ASP A 58 1.50 -6.87 -15.02
N ILE A 59 1.43 -6.00 -13.99
CA ILE A 59 1.17 -4.56 -14.21
C ILE A 59 2.30 -3.93 -15.04
N ALA A 60 3.55 -4.35 -14.85
CA ALA A 60 4.67 -3.82 -15.62
C ALA A 60 4.64 -4.27 -17.08
N GLU A 61 4.27 -5.51 -17.34
CA GLU A 61 4.25 -6.13 -18.67
C GLU A 61 2.97 -5.81 -19.45
N HIS A 62 1.82 -5.80 -18.75
CA HIS A 62 0.48 -5.70 -19.32
C HIS A 62 -0.39 -4.65 -18.63
N PRO A 63 0.06 -3.37 -18.53
CA PRO A 63 -0.67 -2.33 -17.80
C PRO A 63 -2.09 -2.08 -18.35
N GLU A 64 -2.34 -2.40 -19.63
CA GLU A 64 -3.65 -2.29 -20.26
C GLU A 64 -4.71 -3.21 -19.64
N CYS A 65 -4.29 -4.37 -19.13
CA CYS A 65 -5.17 -5.32 -18.45
C CYS A 65 -5.70 -4.77 -17.12
N PHE A 66 -4.97 -3.84 -16.51
CA PHE A 66 -5.34 -3.17 -15.25
C PHE A 66 -6.02 -1.81 -15.46
N SER A 67 -6.58 -1.58 -16.65
CA SER A 67 -7.30 -0.35 -17.01
C SER A 67 -6.48 0.93 -17.00
N MET A 68 -5.17 0.78 -17.16
CA MET A 68 -4.28 1.91 -17.12
C MET A 68 -4.18 2.58 -18.48
N PRO A 69 -4.30 3.91 -18.56
CA PRO A 69 -3.89 4.60 -19.76
C PRO A 69 -2.36 4.45 -19.89
N LEU A 70 -1.93 3.86 -20.97
CA LEU A 70 -0.50 3.84 -21.31
C LEU A 70 -0.04 5.27 -21.53
N VAL A 71 0.77 5.77 -20.61
CA VAL A 71 1.42 7.09 -20.75
C VAL A 71 2.87 6.83 -21.12
N GLU A 72 3.17 7.01 -22.40
CA GLU A 72 4.54 6.95 -22.89
C GLU A 72 5.30 8.18 -22.40
N ILE A 73 6.43 7.96 -21.76
CA ILE A 73 7.36 9.02 -21.40
C ILE A 73 8.50 9.02 -22.41
N ARG A 74 8.54 10.05 -23.22
CA ARG A 74 9.70 10.34 -24.06
C ARG A 74 10.65 11.24 -23.29
N THR A 75 11.95 11.07 -23.52
CA THR A 75 12.97 11.91 -22.87
C THR A 75 12.83 13.41 -23.21
N ASP A 76 12.21 13.73 -24.33
CA ASP A 76 11.89 15.11 -24.76
C ASP A 76 10.63 15.68 -24.08
N ASN A 77 9.82 14.83 -23.42
CA ASN A 77 8.63 15.24 -22.68
C ASN A 77 8.88 15.41 -21.18
N LEU A 78 10.11 15.28 -20.73
CA LEU A 78 10.47 15.56 -19.35
C LEU A 78 10.42 17.06 -19.08
N THR A 79 10.02 17.43 -17.86
CA THR A 79 10.10 18.83 -17.42
C THR A 79 11.55 19.30 -17.40
N LYS A 80 11.75 20.63 -17.25
CA LYS A 80 13.09 21.25 -17.13
C LYS A 80 13.99 20.55 -16.08
N TYR A 81 13.39 19.90 -15.09
CA TYR A 81 14.10 19.21 -14.00
C TYR A 81 14.14 17.69 -14.17
N GLY A 82 13.82 17.16 -15.34
CA GLY A 82 13.82 15.72 -15.59
C GLY A 82 12.58 14.97 -15.09
N PHE A 83 11.57 15.68 -14.57
CA PHE A 83 10.34 15.06 -14.10
C PHE A 83 9.36 14.75 -15.24
N PRO A 84 8.61 13.64 -15.14
CA PRO A 84 7.52 13.37 -16.08
C PRO A 84 6.47 14.49 -16.04
N PRO A 85 5.75 14.73 -17.16
CA PRO A 85 4.68 15.71 -17.17
C PRO A 85 3.55 15.32 -16.18
N PRO A 86 2.75 16.28 -15.68
CA PRO A 86 1.71 16.01 -14.67
C PRO A 86 0.75 14.89 -15.05
N LYS A 87 0.45 14.73 -16.33
CA LYS A 87 -0.42 13.66 -16.84
C LYS A 87 0.22 12.27 -16.68
N ALA A 88 1.53 12.16 -16.81
CA ALA A 88 2.28 10.94 -16.57
C ALA A 88 2.43 10.66 -15.05
N GLN A 89 2.61 11.71 -14.24
CA GLN A 89 2.66 11.57 -12.79
C GLN A 89 1.35 11.03 -12.21
N SER A 90 0.21 11.37 -12.79
CA SER A 90 -1.08 10.79 -12.37
C SER A 90 -1.17 9.30 -12.64
N SER A 91 -0.41 8.76 -13.60
CA SER A 91 -0.36 7.33 -13.90
C SER A 91 0.46 6.53 -12.88
N LYS A 92 1.26 7.18 -12.04
CA LYS A 92 1.96 6.55 -10.90
C LYS A 92 0.99 5.75 -10.01
N ARG A 93 -0.20 6.32 -9.75
CA ARG A 93 -1.24 5.68 -8.94
C ARG A 93 -1.83 4.45 -9.57
N ALA A 94 -1.70 4.35 -10.86
CA ALA A 94 -2.20 3.25 -11.63
C ALA A 94 -1.62 1.92 -11.14
N ALA A 95 -0.33 1.88 -10.82
CA ALA A 95 0.33 0.70 -10.27
C ALA A 95 -0.26 0.23 -8.92
N TYR A 96 -1.01 1.09 -8.24
CA TYR A 96 -1.61 0.78 -6.94
C TYR A 96 -3.10 0.45 -7.00
N MET A 97 -3.79 0.81 -8.08
CA MET A 97 -5.26 0.71 -8.13
C MET A 97 -5.76 -0.72 -7.93
N PHE A 98 -5.04 -1.73 -8.42
CA PHE A 98 -5.40 -3.12 -8.21
C PHE A 98 -5.34 -3.49 -6.73
N LEU A 99 -4.26 -3.12 -6.04
CA LEU A 99 -4.08 -3.41 -4.61
C LEU A 99 -5.02 -2.57 -3.74
N ASP A 100 -5.29 -1.32 -4.12
CA ASP A 100 -6.34 -0.52 -3.47
C ASP A 100 -7.72 -1.16 -3.61
N ALA A 101 -8.05 -1.71 -4.80
CA ALA A 101 -9.29 -2.42 -5.02
C ALA A 101 -9.35 -3.70 -4.16
N LEU A 102 -8.26 -4.46 -4.06
CA LEU A 102 -8.15 -5.64 -3.20
C LEU A 102 -8.33 -5.27 -1.71
N ILE A 103 -7.61 -4.26 -1.22
CA ILE A 103 -7.76 -3.78 0.16
C ILE A 103 -9.21 -3.37 0.43
N ASN A 104 -9.85 -2.66 -0.50
CA ASN A 104 -11.24 -2.23 -0.33
C ASN A 104 -12.20 -3.42 -0.22
N VAL A 105 -12.00 -4.49 -0.97
CA VAL A 105 -12.77 -5.74 -0.82
C VAL A 105 -12.52 -6.35 0.55
N LEU A 106 -11.25 -6.51 0.94
CA LEU A 106 -10.85 -7.13 2.20
C LEU A 106 -11.44 -6.40 3.43
N ILE A 107 -11.32 -5.07 3.49
CA ILE A 107 -11.83 -4.29 4.64
C ILE A 107 -13.35 -4.19 4.69
N SER A 108 -14.03 -4.48 3.56
CA SER A 108 -15.48 -4.39 3.46
C SER A 108 -16.22 -5.65 3.88
N GLY A 109 -15.49 -6.72 4.25
CA GLY A 109 -16.06 -8.02 4.58
C GLY A 109 -15.59 -8.59 5.90
N THR A 110 -16.13 -9.76 6.22
CA THR A 110 -15.78 -10.56 7.40
C THR A 110 -15.56 -12.01 6.97
N ILE A 111 -14.50 -12.66 7.47
CA ILE A 111 -14.24 -14.08 7.19
C ILE A 111 -15.29 -14.94 7.89
N ARG A 112 -15.94 -15.81 7.10
CA ARG A 112 -16.85 -16.86 7.58
C ARG A 112 -16.68 -18.10 6.70
N ASN A 113 -16.58 -19.26 7.33
CA ASN A 113 -16.44 -20.54 6.60
C ASN A 113 -15.34 -20.54 5.52
N ASN A 114 -14.19 -19.93 5.82
CA ASN A 114 -13.04 -19.79 4.92
C ASN A 114 -13.26 -18.87 3.69
N GLU A 115 -14.33 -18.10 3.68
CA GLU A 115 -14.62 -17.08 2.67
C GLU A 115 -14.81 -15.72 3.33
N LEU A 116 -14.59 -14.66 2.58
CA LEU A 116 -14.88 -13.29 2.99
C LEU A 116 -16.28 -12.92 2.48
N GLU A 117 -17.25 -12.81 3.39
CA GLU A 117 -18.54 -12.19 3.09
C GLU A 117 -18.38 -10.67 3.03
N VAL A 118 -18.55 -10.10 1.86
CA VAL A 118 -18.37 -8.67 1.61
C VAL A 118 -19.71 -7.95 1.70
N VAL A 119 -19.75 -6.86 2.45
CA VAL A 119 -20.92 -5.98 2.55
C VAL A 119 -20.92 -4.99 1.38
N PRO A 120 -21.88 -5.06 0.45
CA PRO A 120 -21.89 -4.25 -0.77
C PRO A 120 -21.83 -2.74 -0.51
N GLU A 121 -22.55 -2.24 0.50
CA GLU A 121 -22.57 -0.82 0.85
C GLU A 121 -21.21 -0.33 1.36
N LYS A 122 -20.52 -1.16 2.16
CA LYS A 122 -19.16 -0.85 2.63
C LYS A 122 -18.17 -0.83 1.46
N LEU A 123 -18.26 -1.79 0.54
CA LEU A 123 -17.42 -1.84 -0.65
C LEU A 123 -17.63 -0.62 -1.55
N LEU A 124 -18.88 -0.22 -1.77
CA LEU A 124 -19.21 1.00 -2.52
C LEU A 124 -18.65 2.25 -1.85
N ALA A 125 -18.79 2.35 -0.54
CA ALA A 125 -18.22 3.45 0.25
C ALA A 125 -16.69 3.47 0.16
N ALA A 126 -16.05 2.31 0.33
CA ALA A 126 -14.60 2.16 0.25
C ALA A 126 -14.05 2.59 -1.12
N ASN A 127 -14.72 2.21 -2.21
CA ASN A 127 -14.30 2.58 -3.57
C ASN A 127 -14.51 4.06 -3.92
N LYS A 128 -15.40 4.77 -3.20
CA LYS A 128 -15.67 6.20 -3.42
C LYS A 128 -14.83 7.11 -2.53
N ASN A 129 -14.43 6.62 -1.38
CA ASN A 129 -13.69 7.42 -0.41
C ASN A 129 -12.21 7.47 -0.79
N ASP A 130 -11.61 8.63 -0.60
CA ASP A 130 -10.17 8.80 -0.71
C ASP A 130 -9.50 8.29 0.57
N HIS A 131 -9.09 7.02 0.53
CA HIS A 131 -8.36 6.39 1.62
C HIS A 131 -6.85 6.68 1.57
N LEU A 132 -6.38 7.39 0.56
CA LEU A 132 -5.01 7.84 0.43
C LEU A 132 -4.81 9.15 1.20
N SER A 133 -5.16 9.17 2.49
CA SER A 133 -5.03 10.36 3.34
C SER A 133 -3.58 10.86 3.43
N GLU A 134 -2.61 9.98 3.29
CA GLU A 134 -1.19 10.32 3.17
C GLU A 134 -0.91 11.23 1.96
N TYR A 135 -1.72 11.14 0.93
CA TYR A 135 -1.60 11.90 -0.32
C TYR A 135 -2.64 13.02 -0.47
N LYS A 136 -3.48 13.28 0.54
CA LYS A 136 -4.50 14.35 0.46
C LYS A 136 -3.92 15.72 0.10
N ALA A 137 -2.68 15.98 0.50
CA ALA A 137 -1.97 17.21 0.13
C ALA A 137 -1.69 17.30 -1.37
N TYR A 138 -1.66 16.17 -2.08
CA TYR A 138 -1.31 16.06 -3.50
C TYR A 138 -2.43 15.49 -4.36
N ALA A 139 -3.55 15.07 -3.75
CA ALA A 139 -4.67 14.45 -4.44
C ALA A 139 -5.74 15.48 -4.82
N PRO A 140 -6.34 15.41 -6.01
CA PRO A 140 -7.57 16.13 -6.31
C PRO A 140 -8.68 15.69 -5.34
N LYS A 141 -9.64 16.58 -5.09
CA LYS A 141 -10.65 16.53 -4.02
C LYS A 141 -11.51 15.25 -3.89
N SER A 142 -11.44 14.33 -4.82
CA SER A 142 -12.07 13.00 -4.71
C SER A 142 -11.31 12.00 -5.57
N TYR A 143 -10.75 10.98 -4.95
CA TYR A 143 -10.21 9.84 -5.66
C TYR A 143 -11.24 8.72 -5.65
N THR A 144 -11.69 8.33 -6.82
CA THR A 144 -12.52 7.14 -6.99
C THR A 144 -11.72 6.14 -7.79
N ILE A 145 -11.66 4.88 -7.35
CA ILE A 145 -11.08 3.82 -8.16
C ILE A 145 -11.89 3.70 -9.43
N LYS A 146 -11.26 4.04 -10.56
CA LYS A 146 -11.90 3.97 -11.87
C LYS A 146 -11.78 2.56 -12.44
N ASN A 147 -12.81 2.15 -13.19
CA ASN A 147 -12.82 0.85 -13.88
C ASN A 147 -12.57 -0.33 -12.93
N VAL A 148 -13.13 -0.28 -11.74
CA VAL A 148 -12.97 -1.31 -10.71
C VAL A 148 -13.41 -2.69 -11.21
N ASP A 149 -14.40 -2.74 -12.11
CA ASP A 149 -14.85 -3.94 -12.80
C ASP A 149 -13.72 -4.68 -13.53
N LYS A 150 -12.87 -3.92 -14.21
CA LYS A 150 -11.69 -4.50 -14.88
C LYS A 150 -10.62 -4.97 -13.90
N LEU A 151 -10.47 -4.28 -12.77
CA LEU A 151 -9.54 -4.69 -11.72
C LEU A 151 -10.01 -6.00 -11.07
N TYR A 152 -11.30 -6.09 -10.73
CA TYR A 152 -11.88 -7.30 -10.14
C TYR A 152 -11.81 -8.51 -11.10
N SER A 153 -11.94 -8.29 -12.40
CA SER A 153 -11.81 -9.37 -13.38
C SER A 153 -10.40 -9.94 -13.51
N GLN A 154 -9.41 -9.37 -12.82
CA GLN A 154 -8.05 -9.91 -12.78
C GLN A 154 -7.77 -10.71 -11.50
N PHE A 155 -8.69 -10.74 -10.53
CA PHE A 155 -8.44 -11.38 -9.23
C PHE A 155 -8.19 -12.89 -9.35
N ASP A 156 -8.93 -13.57 -10.22
CA ASP A 156 -8.83 -15.01 -10.48
C ASP A 156 -7.42 -15.43 -10.95
N ARG A 157 -6.71 -14.56 -11.64
CA ARG A 157 -5.32 -14.81 -12.09
C ARG A 157 -4.37 -15.03 -10.92
N TYR A 158 -4.74 -14.56 -9.74
CA TYR A 158 -3.94 -14.62 -8.52
C TYR A 158 -4.57 -15.51 -7.44
N GLY A 159 -5.50 -16.38 -7.83
CA GLY A 159 -6.16 -17.31 -6.92
C GLY A 159 -7.26 -16.69 -6.05
N LEU A 160 -7.65 -15.44 -6.33
CA LEU A 160 -8.69 -14.71 -5.63
C LEU A 160 -10.00 -14.78 -6.43
N TYR A 161 -10.98 -15.52 -5.96
CA TYR A 161 -12.27 -15.67 -6.66
C TYR A 161 -13.33 -14.78 -6.02
N LEU A 162 -13.74 -13.74 -6.75
CA LEU A 162 -14.73 -12.76 -6.30
C LEU A 162 -16.06 -13.01 -7.00
N GLU A 163 -17.05 -13.47 -6.25
CA GLU A 163 -18.38 -13.85 -6.73
C GLU A 163 -19.48 -12.91 -6.22
N GLY A 164 -20.68 -12.98 -6.81
CA GLY A 164 -21.84 -12.18 -6.40
C GLY A 164 -21.83 -10.74 -6.95
N LEU A 165 -20.90 -10.40 -7.83
CA LEU A 165 -20.85 -9.11 -8.52
C LEU A 165 -21.51 -9.20 -9.91
N LYS A 166 -22.48 -8.32 -10.18
CA LYS A 166 -23.05 -8.21 -11.52
C LYS A 166 -22.05 -7.54 -12.47
N ASN A 167 -21.45 -8.32 -13.38
CA ASN A 167 -20.43 -7.85 -14.30
C ASN A 167 -19.24 -7.17 -13.58
N TYR A 168 -18.81 -7.73 -12.45
CA TYR A 168 -17.73 -7.19 -11.59
C TYR A 168 -18.00 -5.74 -11.10
N ARG A 169 -19.22 -5.27 -11.17
CA ARG A 169 -19.58 -3.96 -10.62
C ARG A 169 -20.07 -4.12 -9.19
N PRO A 170 -19.59 -3.31 -8.26
CA PRO A 170 -20.08 -3.32 -6.88
C PRO A 170 -21.46 -2.68 -6.82
N VAL A 171 -22.45 -3.33 -7.41
CA VAL A 171 -23.85 -2.91 -7.38
C VAL A 171 -24.52 -3.68 -6.25
N PRO A 172 -25.16 -3.00 -5.29
CA PRO A 172 -25.96 -3.66 -4.29
C PRO A 172 -27.18 -4.28 -4.98
N CYS A 173 -27.14 -5.58 -5.19
CA CYS A 173 -28.23 -6.32 -5.86
C CYS A 173 -28.98 -7.24 -4.89
N GLY A 174 -28.73 -7.12 -3.59
CA GLY A 174 -29.27 -8.00 -2.56
C GLY A 174 -28.62 -9.38 -2.50
N GLU A 175 -27.69 -9.67 -3.37
CA GLU A 175 -26.87 -10.88 -3.35
C GLU A 175 -25.66 -10.67 -2.46
N SER A 176 -25.24 -11.73 -1.75
CA SER A 176 -24.00 -11.71 -1.00
C SER A 176 -22.81 -11.72 -1.97
N ILE A 177 -21.81 -10.89 -1.69
CA ILE A 177 -20.54 -10.89 -2.41
C ILE A 177 -19.56 -11.70 -1.58
N HIS A 178 -18.87 -12.65 -2.22
CA HIS A 178 -17.91 -13.53 -1.57
C HIS A 178 -16.55 -13.41 -2.26
N LEU A 179 -15.49 -13.36 -1.45
CA LEU A 179 -14.12 -13.53 -1.91
C LEU A 179 -13.57 -14.80 -1.28
N SER A 180 -13.00 -15.68 -2.09
CA SER A 180 -12.36 -16.91 -1.65
C SER A 180 -10.94 -17.06 -2.21
N PHE A 181 -10.14 -17.88 -1.53
CA PHE A 181 -8.83 -18.35 -1.98
C PHE A 181 -8.82 -19.88 -1.79
N PRO A 182 -9.42 -20.65 -2.72
CA PRO A 182 -9.71 -22.07 -2.50
C PRO A 182 -8.49 -22.95 -2.25
N ASP A 183 -7.36 -22.64 -2.91
CA ASP A 183 -6.13 -23.43 -2.81
C ASP A 183 -5.52 -23.37 -1.40
N ASN A 184 -5.73 -22.26 -0.68
CA ASN A 184 -5.28 -22.09 0.69
C ASN A 184 -6.08 -20.99 1.40
N PRO A 185 -7.15 -21.32 2.15
CA PRO A 185 -7.98 -20.33 2.84
C PRO A 185 -7.23 -19.48 3.87
N ASP A 186 -6.11 -19.98 4.42
CA ASP A 186 -5.28 -19.23 5.37
C ASP A 186 -4.69 -17.97 4.74
N VAL A 187 -4.41 -17.99 3.43
CA VAL A 187 -3.95 -16.83 2.66
C VAL A 187 -4.99 -15.71 2.74
N LEU A 188 -6.27 -16.02 2.56
CA LEU A 188 -7.34 -15.02 2.64
C LEU A 188 -7.45 -14.43 4.06
N THR A 189 -7.30 -15.27 5.07
CA THR A 189 -7.31 -14.85 6.48
C THR A 189 -6.17 -13.89 6.78
N VAL A 190 -4.95 -14.23 6.36
CA VAL A 190 -3.76 -13.39 6.57
C VAL A 190 -3.85 -12.09 5.77
N LEU A 191 -4.31 -12.13 4.51
CA LEU A 191 -4.58 -10.94 3.69
C LEU A 191 -5.57 -9.99 4.38
N LYS A 192 -6.65 -10.56 4.95
CA LYS A 192 -7.66 -9.78 5.68
C LYS A 192 -7.05 -9.07 6.89
N TRP A 193 -6.28 -9.77 7.72
CA TRP A 193 -5.61 -9.17 8.88
C TRP A 193 -4.66 -8.04 8.48
N MET A 194 -3.82 -8.28 7.46
CA MET A 194 -2.90 -7.26 6.95
C MET A 194 -3.65 -6.04 6.41
N ALA A 195 -4.75 -6.25 5.66
CA ALA A 195 -5.55 -5.16 5.10
C ALA A 195 -6.25 -4.34 6.19
N ASP A 196 -6.81 -5.00 7.22
CA ASP A 196 -7.45 -4.33 8.34
C ASP A 196 -6.45 -3.46 9.11
N LYS A 197 -5.28 -4.02 9.45
CA LYS A 197 -4.23 -3.27 10.13
C LYS A 197 -3.72 -2.09 9.31
N ALA A 198 -3.46 -2.31 8.03
CA ALA A 198 -3.04 -1.26 7.12
C ALA A 198 -4.10 -0.15 6.97
N HIS A 199 -5.38 -0.50 7.02
CA HIS A 199 -6.48 0.46 6.98
C HIS A 199 -6.66 1.21 8.30
N GLU A 200 -6.65 0.50 9.43
CA GLU A 200 -6.80 1.05 10.77
C GLU A 200 -5.76 2.15 11.06
N HIS A 201 -4.53 1.91 10.64
CA HIS A 201 -3.42 2.83 10.87
C HIS A 201 -3.09 3.74 9.68
N ASN A 202 -3.95 3.72 8.63
CA ASN A 202 -3.77 4.54 7.42
C ASN A 202 -2.43 4.27 6.69
N ARG A 203 -1.99 3.02 6.68
CA ARG A 203 -0.71 2.55 6.12
C ARG A 203 -0.89 1.52 5.01
N ARG A 204 -1.73 1.82 4.03
CA ARG A 204 -1.98 0.89 2.90
C ARG A 204 -0.71 0.51 2.12
N GLN A 205 0.30 1.36 2.13
CA GLN A 205 1.58 1.05 1.48
C GLN A 205 2.29 -0.14 2.11
N GLU A 206 2.16 -0.33 3.42
CA GLU A 206 2.74 -1.48 4.12
C GLU A 206 2.14 -2.80 3.64
N PHE A 207 0.83 -2.82 3.37
CA PHE A 207 0.19 -3.96 2.72
C PHE A 207 0.77 -4.20 1.32
N MET A 208 0.94 -3.15 0.53
CA MET A 208 1.39 -3.22 -0.87
C MET A 208 2.83 -3.72 -1.01
N VAL A 209 3.65 -3.55 0.01
CA VAL A 209 5.04 -4.07 0.05
C VAL A 209 5.18 -5.37 0.83
N CYS A 210 4.07 -6.02 1.14
CA CYS A 210 4.04 -7.27 1.93
C CYS A 210 4.74 -7.15 3.28
N ASN A 211 4.53 -6.03 3.99
CA ASN A 211 5.17 -5.84 5.28
C ASN A 211 4.56 -6.74 6.35
N TYR A 212 5.27 -7.84 6.68
CA TYR A 212 4.87 -8.80 7.72
C TYR A 212 4.73 -8.16 9.10
N GLN A 213 5.37 -7.01 9.33
CA GLN A 213 5.27 -6.26 10.59
C GLN A 213 3.84 -5.81 10.90
N LEU A 214 2.93 -5.75 9.90
CA LEU A 214 1.50 -5.54 10.14
C LEU A 214 0.88 -6.60 11.07
N LEU A 215 1.50 -7.77 11.20
CA LEU A 215 1.04 -8.85 12.07
C LEU A 215 1.79 -8.93 13.41
N GLN A 216 2.65 -7.97 13.70
CA GLN A 216 3.37 -7.89 14.97
C GLN A 216 2.55 -7.18 16.05
N ASP A 217 3.06 -7.11 17.26
CA ASP A 217 2.46 -6.34 18.35
C ASP A 217 2.40 -4.85 17.95
N ASP A 218 1.24 -4.24 18.14
CA ASP A 218 0.98 -2.83 17.83
C ASP A 218 2.04 -1.88 18.43
N ARG A 219 2.63 -2.23 19.57
CA ARG A 219 3.69 -1.45 20.21
C ARG A 219 5.00 -1.39 19.42
N ASN A 220 5.29 -2.41 18.60
CA ASN A 220 6.53 -2.49 17.84
C ASN A 220 6.36 -2.07 16.38
N THR A 221 5.19 -2.30 15.79
CA THR A 221 4.95 -2.13 14.35
C THR A 221 4.71 -0.67 13.95
N PHE A 222 4.08 0.12 14.83
CA PHE A 222 3.63 1.47 14.50
C PHE A 222 4.49 2.56 15.14
N HIS A 223 5.53 2.16 15.83
CA HIS A 223 6.55 3.07 16.34
C HIS A 223 7.81 3.15 15.46
N TYR A 224 7.80 2.50 14.26
CA TYR A 224 8.86 2.72 13.29
C TYR A 224 8.76 4.15 12.78
N THR A 225 9.53 4.99 13.42
CA THR A 225 9.53 6.44 13.19
C THR A 225 10.50 6.79 12.05
N ALA A 226 10.45 8.05 11.60
CA ALA A 226 11.49 8.58 10.72
C ALA A 226 12.90 8.41 11.32
N THR A 227 12.98 8.43 12.65
CA THR A 227 14.22 8.22 13.41
C THR A 227 14.70 6.79 13.32
N ASP A 228 13.79 5.80 13.45
CA ASP A 228 14.12 4.38 13.29
C ASP A 228 14.62 4.10 11.87
N TYR A 229 13.96 4.68 10.86
CA TYR A 229 14.41 4.60 9.48
C TYR A 229 15.85 5.12 9.30
N LEU A 230 16.17 6.27 9.91
CA LEU A 230 17.53 6.81 9.86
C LEU A 230 18.52 5.94 10.64
N ALA A 231 18.13 5.44 11.83
CA ALA A 231 18.94 4.57 12.64
C ALA A 231 19.28 3.24 11.92
N ASP A 232 18.35 2.68 11.15
CA ASP A 232 18.60 1.47 10.38
C ASP A 232 19.59 1.64 9.23
N LYS A 233 19.80 2.87 8.77
CA LYS A 233 20.86 3.20 7.79
C LYS A 233 22.25 3.35 8.44
N MET A 234 22.33 3.34 9.76
CA MET A 234 23.61 3.45 10.49
C MET A 234 24.30 2.10 10.61
N HIS A 235 25.64 2.11 10.47
CA HIS A 235 26.44 0.90 10.43
C HIS A 235 26.86 0.40 11.83
N THR A 236 26.89 1.29 12.81
CA THR A 236 27.34 0.95 14.16
C THR A 236 26.29 1.28 15.21
N GLN A 237 26.30 0.55 16.32
CA GLN A 237 25.42 0.83 17.46
C GLN A 237 25.60 2.24 18.01
N GLN A 238 26.82 2.75 18.01
CA GLN A 238 27.11 4.10 18.48
C GLN A 238 26.49 5.18 17.59
N GLU A 239 26.49 4.97 16.27
CA GLU A 239 25.79 5.86 15.33
C GLU A 239 24.28 5.84 15.54
N LYS A 240 23.70 4.66 15.73
CA LYS A 240 22.25 4.52 16.04
C LYS A 240 21.88 5.29 17.32
N GLU A 241 22.68 5.15 18.39
CA GLU A 241 22.46 5.88 19.63
C GLU A 241 22.58 7.40 19.47
N CYS A 242 23.47 7.87 18.58
CA CYS A 242 23.56 9.28 18.24
C CYS A 242 22.29 9.79 17.57
N VAL A 243 21.71 9.01 16.64
CA VAL A 243 20.44 9.34 15.96
C VAL A 243 19.32 9.47 16.98
N TYR A 244 19.16 8.50 17.87
CA TYR A 244 18.08 8.55 18.89
C TYR A 244 18.26 9.70 19.88
N ARG A 245 19.48 9.99 20.29
CA ARG A 245 19.77 11.16 21.17
C ARG A 245 19.47 12.48 20.48
N PHE A 246 19.82 12.59 19.21
CA PHE A 246 19.49 13.77 18.42
C PHE A 246 17.98 13.96 18.29
N ASP A 247 17.25 12.88 17.96
CA ASP A 247 15.80 12.90 17.86
C ASP A 247 15.14 13.34 19.17
N SER A 248 15.55 12.74 20.29
CA SER A 248 15.04 13.12 21.62
C SER A 248 15.26 14.62 21.90
N ALA A 249 16.46 15.14 21.63
CA ALA A 249 16.75 16.55 21.82
C ALA A 249 15.92 17.48 20.93
N MET A 250 15.56 17.03 19.72
CA MET A 250 14.69 17.79 18.81
C MET A 250 13.23 17.75 19.27
N GLN A 251 12.75 16.59 19.74
CA GLN A 251 11.40 16.45 20.28
C GLN A 251 11.21 17.27 21.57
N GLU A 252 12.20 17.34 22.44
CA GLU A 252 12.19 18.22 23.62
C GLU A 252 11.99 19.70 23.24
N LYS A 253 12.45 20.10 22.07
CA LYS A 253 12.23 21.45 21.50
C LYS A 253 10.89 21.59 20.76
N GLY A 254 10.05 20.56 20.78
CA GLY A 254 8.75 20.55 20.10
C GLY A 254 8.83 20.33 18.59
N LEU A 255 9.96 19.82 18.10
CA LEU A 255 10.14 19.45 16.71
C LEU A 255 9.78 17.97 16.51
N LEU A 256 9.10 17.66 15.41
CA LEU A 256 8.71 16.29 15.05
C LEU A 256 9.47 15.84 13.81
N PRO A 257 9.97 14.59 13.79
CA PRO A 257 10.62 14.05 12.61
C PRO A 257 9.60 13.68 11.54
N ALA A 258 9.96 13.88 10.27
CA ALA A 258 9.23 13.38 9.12
C ALA A 258 10.19 12.93 8.03
N ILE A 259 9.81 11.91 7.28
CA ILE A 259 10.54 11.45 6.11
C ILE A 259 10.04 12.20 4.88
N ASP A 260 10.94 12.80 4.10
CA ASP A 260 10.61 13.35 2.79
C ASP A 260 11.05 12.39 1.68
N ASN A 261 10.10 11.87 0.95
CA ASN A 261 10.28 10.93 -0.15
C ASN A 261 10.54 11.63 -1.50
N ARG A 262 11.03 12.86 -1.51
CA ARG A 262 11.28 13.57 -2.77
C ARG A 262 12.30 12.87 -3.67
N GLY A 263 13.14 12.02 -3.10
CA GLY A 263 14.10 11.19 -3.86
C GLY A 263 13.48 10.06 -4.69
N GLU A 264 12.24 9.64 -4.41
CA GLU A 264 11.56 8.59 -5.20
C GLU A 264 11.44 8.92 -6.70
N MET A 265 11.52 10.20 -7.07
CA MET A 265 11.40 10.64 -8.47
C MET A 265 12.71 10.62 -9.23
N SER A 266 13.86 10.59 -8.56
CA SER A 266 15.20 10.60 -9.19
C SER A 266 15.82 9.22 -9.35
N GLY A 267 15.21 8.18 -8.78
CA GLY A 267 15.77 6.81 -8.81
C GLY A 267 16.91 6.58 -7.82
N GLU A 268 17.23 7.58 -7.01
CA GLU A 268 18.19 7.47 -5.92
C GLU A 268 17.42 7.33 -4.61
N ASP A 269 17.87 6.43 -3.73
CA ASP A 269 17.33 6.21 -2.37
C ASP A 269 17.67 7.39 -1.43
N ASN A 270 17.47 8.61 -1.90
CA ASN A 270 17.75 9.83 -1.16
C ASN A 270 16.54 10.21 -0.31
N TYR A 271 16.36 9.52 0.80
CA TYR A 271 15.42 9.94 1.83
C TYR A 271 16.10 10.96 2.73
N ALA A 272 15.39 12.05 3.02
CA ALA A 272 15.81 13.03 4.00
C ALA A 272 14.85 13.00 5.18
N VAL A 273 15.39 13.02 6.39
CA VAL A 273 14.59 13.21 7.60
C VAL A 273 14.61 14.69 7.94
N PHE A 274 13.44 15.28 8.03
CA PHE A 274 13.24 16.68 8.41
C PHE A 274 12.59 16.77 9.76
N TYR A 275 12.97 17.81 10.50
CA TYR A 275 12.30 18.19 11.74
C TYR A 275 11.48 19.43 11.51
N TYR A 276 10.20 19.41 11.91
CA TYR A 276 9.28 20.54 11.75
C TYR A 276 8.53 20.84 13.03
N PHE A 277 8.16 22.11 13.23
CA PHE A 277 7.25 22.48 14.31
C PHE A 277 5.83 22.05 13.95
N ARG A 278 5.19 21.29 14.82
CA ARG A 278 3.76 21.08 14.72
C ARG A 278 3.09 22.43 14.98
N GLU A 279 2.57 23.09 13.95
CA GLU A 279 1.66 24.21 14.20
C GLU A 279 0.52 23.67 15.06
N LYS A 280 0.40 24.17 16.29
CA LYS A 280 -0.81 23.95 17.09
C LYS A 280 -1.96 24.41 16.21
N ASP A 281 -2.95 23.55 16.01
CA ASP A 281 -4.13 23.80 15.21
C ASP A 281 -4.56 25.27 15.36
N LYS A 282 -4.27 26.07 14.36
CA LYS A 282 -4.95 27.33 14.17
C LYS A 282 -6.34 26.95 13.73
N GLY A 283 -7.19 26.69 14.74
CA GLY A 283 -8.60 26.60 14.54
C GLY A 283 -9.04 27.76 13.67
N ASN A 284 -9.78 27.45 12.62
CA ASN A 284 -10.53 28.38 11.79
C ASN A 284 -9.78 29.63 11.34
N ARG A 285 -9.05 29.55 10.24
CA ARG A 285 -9.07 30.67 9.30
C ARG A 285 -10.36 30.60 8.52
N SER A 286 -11.40 31.20 9.10
CA SER A 286 -12.56 31.68 8.39
C SER A 286 -12.11 32.45 7.16
N LYS A 287 -12.80 32.18 6.07
CA LYS A 287 -12.76 32.86 4.80
C LYS A 287 -12.67 34.38 4.97
N ALA A 288 -11.71 34.99 4.34
CA ALA A 288 -11.81 36.32 3.76
C ALA A 288 -11.32 36.21 2.30
#